data_916c46fce32406fe4cbaf8564398d794
#
_entry.id   916c46fce32406fe4cbaf8564398d794
#
_cell.length_a   1.000
_cell.length_b   1.000
_cell.length_c   1.000
_cell.angle_alpha   90.00
_cell.angle_beta   90.00
_cell.angle_gamma   90.00
#
_symmetry.space_group_name_H-M   'P 1'
#
loop_
_entity.id
_entity.type
_entity.pdbx_description
1 polymer ?
#
loop_
_entity_poly.entity_id
_entity_poly.type
_entity_poly.pdbx_seq_one_letter_code
_entity_poly.pdbx_strand_id
1 'polypeptide(L)'
;MSEVAEQLKERTMRFALDVCKLIKQLSHSEPSQTVRRQLAKAATAVAFNYRAACRGRSHAEYTAKVGTVAEEADETLGWLEFT
;
A
#
# COMPACT_ATOMS: atom_id res chain seq x y z
N MET A 1 -17.47 7.57 10.16
CA MET A 1 -16.81 6.46 9.46
C MET A 1 -17.10 5.17 10.19
N SER A 2 -17.31 4.08 9.47
CA SER A 2 -17.60 2.79 10.09
C SER A 2 -16.39 2.24 10.83
N GLU A 3 -16.64 1.34 11.77
CA GLU A 3 -15.57 0.65 12.48
C GLU A 3 -14.68 -0.16 11.53
N VAL A 4 -15.30 -0.80 10.53
CA VAL A 4 -14.53 -1.57 9.54
C VAL A 4 -13.59 -0.66 8.77
N ALA A 5 -14.05 0.53 8.36
CA ALA A 5 -13.22 1.49 7.64
C ALA A 5 -12.06 1.97 8.52
N GLU A 6 -12.30 2.21 9.81
CA GLU A 6 -11.23 2.60 10.73
C GLU A 6 -10.19 1.49 10.89
N GLN A 7 -10.65 0.24 11.01
CA GLN A 7 -9.75 -0.90 11.12
C GLN A 7 -8.91 -1.08 9.86
N LEU A 8 -9.52 -0.92 8.68
CA LEU A 8 -8.78 -1.04 7.42
C LEU A 8 -7.78 0.10 7.26
N LYS A 9 -8.12 1.30 7.72
CA LYS A 9 -7.19 2.43 7.68
C LYS A 9 -5.96 2.14 8.53
N GLU A 10 -6.14 1.57 9.72
CA GLU A 10 -5.03 1.18 10.58
C GLU A 10 -4.23 0.02 9.98
N ARG A 11 -4.90 -0.99 9.44
CA ARG A 11 -4.24 -2.17 8.88
C ARG A 11 -3.42 -1.82 7.64
N THR A 12 -3.94 -0.97 6.76
CA THR A 12 -3.18 -0.57 5.57
C THR A 12 -1.96 0.26 5.95
N MET A 13 -2.07 1.10 6.96
CA MET A 13 -0.92 1.86 7.46
C MET A 13 0.13 0.92 8.08
N ARG A 14 -0.31 -0.06 8.88
CA ARG A 14 0.59 -1.05 9.46
C ARG A 14 1.28 -1.85 8.38
N PHE A 15 0.53 -2.25 7.34
CA PHE A 15 1.09 -2.97 6.21
C PHE A 15 2.22 -2.16 5.56
N ALA A 16 1.97 -0.88 5.28
CA ALA A 16 2.98 -0.03 4.67
C ALA A 16 4.23 0.09 5.55
N LEU A 17 4.05 0.26 6.87
CA LEU A 17 5.17 0.35 7.80
C LEU A 17 5.97 -0.95 7.86
N ASP A 18 5.29 -2.09 7.84
CA ASP A 18 5.96 -3.38 7.87
C ASP A 18 6.77 -3.61 6.60
N VAL A 19 6.24 -3.24 5.44
CA VAL A 19 6.98 -3.32 4.18
C VAL A 19 8.20 -2.41 4.23
N CYS A 20 8.07 -1.19 4.77
CA CYS A 20 9.20 -0.28 4.90
C CYS A 20 10.31 -0.85 5.79
N LYS A 21 9.94 -1.58 6.85
CA LYS A 21 10.93 -2.25 7.70
C LYS A 21 11.68 -3.33 6.92
N LEU A 22 10.94 -4.10 6.11
CA LEU A 22 11.55 -5.13 5.27
C LEU A 22 12.52 -4.52 4.25
N ILE A 23 12.13 -3.39 3.65
CA ILE A 23 12.94 -2.70 2.65
C ILE A 23 14.34 -2.37 3.20
N LYS A 24 14.44 -2.02 4.47
CA LYS A 24 15.72 -1.67 5.09
C LYS A 24 16.72 -2.83 5.08
N GLN A 25 16.24 -4.06 4.93
CA GLN A 25 17.08 -5.25 4.91
C GLN A 25 17.54 -5.63 3.50
N LEU A 26 17.03 -4.96 2.47
CA LEU A 26 17.40 -5.25 1.09
C LEU A 26 18.67 -4.51 0.70
N SER A 27 19.44 -5.13 -0.22
CA SER A 27 20.69 -4.55 -0.74
C SER A 27 20.41 -3.20 -1.42
N HIS A 28 21.42 -2.33 -1.43
CA HIS A 28 21.37 -1.05 -2.15
C HIS A 28 21.87 -1.15 -3.59
N SER A 29 22.34 -2.34 -4.01
CA SER A 29 22.75 -2.56 -5.40
C SER A 29 21.59 -3.11 -6.22
N GLU A 30 21.65 -2.96 -7.55
CA GLU A 30 20.65 -3.50 -8.44
C GLU A 30 20.70 -5.03 -8.45
N PRO A 31 19.57 -5.75 -8.64
CA PRO A 31 18.21 -5.18 -8.85
C PRO A 31 17.50 -4.80 -7.56
N SER A 32 18.08 -5.05 -6.40
CA SER A 32 17.43 -4.78 -5.11
C SER A 32 17.09 -3.31 -4.93
N GLN A 33 17.89 -2.41 -5.46
CA GLN A 33 17.60 -0.98 -5.33
C GLN A 33 16.30 -0.61 -6.05
N THR A 34 16.06 -1.19 -7.22
CA THR A 34 14.79 -0.99 -7.93
C THR A 34 13.62 -1.55 -7.13
N VAL A 35 13.78 -2.76 -6.59
CA VAL A 35 12.76 -3.39 -5.74
C VAL A 35 12.43 -2.50 -4.55
N ARG A 36 13.46 -1.96 -3.88
CA ARG A 36 13.28 -1.08 -2.72
C ARG A 36 12.37 0.10 -3.06
N ARG A 37 12.66 0.78 -4.18
CA ARG A 37 11.88 1.95 -4.60
C ARG A 37 10.43 1.58 -4.92
N GLN A 38 10.25 0.49 -5.66
CA GLN A 38 8.92 0.07 -6.09
C GLN A 38 8.09 -0.43 -4.93
N LEU A 39 8.68 -1.16 -3.99
CA LEU A 39 7.99 -1.59 -2.78
C LEU A 39 7.55 -0.39 -1.94
N ALA A 40 8.44 0.57 -1.74
CA ALA A 40 8.10 1.75 -0.95
C ALA A 40 6.93 2.50 -1.58
N LYS A 41 6.97 2.68 -2.90
CA LYS A 41 5.93 3.38 -3.64
C LYS A 41 4.59 2.65 -3.56
N ALA A 42 4.59 1.35 -3.85
CA ALA A 42 3.37 0.56 -3.91
C ALA A 42 2.74 0.40 -2.52
N ALA A 43 3.54 0.04 -1.52
CA ALA A 43 3.02 -0.19 -0.18
C ALA A 43 2.47 1.08 0.48
N THR A 44 3.16 2.22 0.31
CA THR A 44 2.64 3.48 0.83
C THR A 44 1.39 3.92 0.08
N ALA A 45 1.31 3.61 -1.22
CA ALA A 45 0.10 3.92 -2.01
C ALA A 45 -1.11 3.15 -1.49
N VAL A 46 -0.94 1.91 -1.00
CA VAL A 46 -2.03 1.15 -0.37
C VAL A 46 -2.63 1.96 0.79
N ALA A 47 -1.77 2.41 1.71
CA ALA A 47 -2.22 3.14 2.90
C ALA A 47 -2.85 4.49 2.55
N PHE A 48 -2.18 5.27 1.71
CA PHE A 48 -2.64 6.63 1.45
C PHE A 48 -3.84 6.68 0.52
N ASN A 49 -3.97 5.75 -0.41
CA ASN A 49 -5.18 5.66 -1.22
C ASN A 49 -6.37 5.19 -0.39
N TYR A 50 -6.14 4.31 0.59
CA TYR A 50 -7.25 3.92 1.47
C TYR A 50 -7.69 5.10 2.36
N ARG A 51 -6.74 5.89 2.89
CA ARG A 51 -7.09 7.11 3.61
C ARG A 51 -7.93 8.05 2.74
N ALA A 52 -7.54 8.17 1.46
CA ALA A 52 -8.30 9.00 0.52
C ALA A 52 -9.70 8.43 0.28
N ALA A 53 -9.83 7.11 0.19
CA ALA A 53 -11.12 6.45 0.05
C ALA A 53 -12.06 6.81 1.20
N CYS A 54 -11.52 6.85 2.43
CA CYS A 54 -12.30 7.19 3.62
C CYS A 54 -12.82 8.62 3.61
N ARG A 55 -12.22 9.50 2.80
CA ARG A 55 -12.67 10.89 2.63
C ARG A 55 -13.57 11.06 1.41
N GLY A 56 -13.90 9.97 0.72
CA GLY A 56 -14.75 10.04 -0.46
C GLY A 56 -16.12 10.61 -0.14
N ARG A 57 -16.66 11.39 -1.07
CA ARG A 57 -17.95 12.05 -0.91
C ARG A 57 -19.13 11.21 -1.37
N SER A 58 -18.85 10.08 -2.00
CA SER A 58 -19.88 9.21 -2.53
C SER A 58 -19.40 7.77 -2.50
N HIS A 59 -20.35 6.85 -2.62
CA HIS A 59 -20.02 5.43 -2.72
C HIS A 59 -19.16 5.16 -3.97
N ALA A 60 -19.43 5.86 -5.06
CA ALA A 60 -18.66 5.71 -6.30
C ALA A 60 -17.20 6.12 -6.11
N GLU A 61 -16.95 7.25 -5.42
CA GLU A 61 -15.58 7.67 -5.12
C GLU A 61 -14.86 6.66 -4.23
N TYR A 62 -15.54 6.17 -3.21
CA TYR A 62 -14.98 5.16 -2.31
C TYR A 62 -14.60 3.91 -3.09
N THR A 63 -15.51 3.40 -3.91
CA THR A 63 -15.29 2.19 -4.69
C THR A 63 -14.11 2.36 -5.66
N ALA A 64 -14.03 3.52 -6.33
CA ALA A 64 -12.93 3.79 -7.26
C ALA A 64 -11.58 3.79 -6.54
N LYS A 65 -11.50 4.43 -5.36
CA LYS A 65 -10.27 4.48 -4.59
C LYS A 65 -9.88 3.11 -4.03
N VAL A 66 -10.86 2.33 -3.60
CA VAL A 66 -10.59 0.95 -3.13
C VAL A 66 -10.05 0.10 -4.28
N GLY A 67 -10.54 0.32 -5.50
CA GLY A 67 -9.99 -0.35 -6.68
C GLY A 67 -8.50 -0.05 -6.85
N THR A 68 -8.11 1.22 -6.69
CA THR A 68 -6.70 1.61 -6.73
C THR A 68 -5.91 0.94 -5.61
N VAL A 69 -6.47 0.88 -4.40
CA VAL A 69 -5.81 0.20 -3.26
C VAL A 69 -5.54 -1.26 -3.60
N ALA A 70 -6.52 -1.94 -4.19
CA ALA A 70 -6.37 -3.34 -4.58
C ALA A 70 -5.25 -3.53 -5.62
N GLU A 71 -5.18 -2.64 -6.60
CA GLU A 71 -4.11 -2.67 -7.62
C GLU A 71 -2.74 -2.48 -6.99
N GLU A 72 -2.61 -1.51 -6.08
CA GLU A 72 -1.35 -1.23 -5.42
C GLU A 72 -0.94 -2.37 -4.47
N ALA A 73 -1.92 -3.01 -3.83
CA ALA A 73 -1.63 -4.17 -2.99
C ALA A 73 -1.10 -5.33 -3.83
N ASP A 74 -1.70 -5.56 -4.99
CA ASP A 74 -1.23 -6.61 -5.90
C ASP A 74 0.17 -6.31 -6.41
N GLU A 75 0.45 -5.06 -6.75
CA GLU A 75 1.80 -4.65 -7.17
C GLU A 75 2.81 -4.87 -6.05
N THR A 76 2.44 -4.55 -4.80
CA THR A 76 3.31 -4.80 -3.65
C THR A 76 3.62 -6.28 -3.54
N LEU A 77 2.60 -7.14 -3.66
CA LEU A 77 2.79 -8.57 -3.62
C LEU A 77 3.73 -9.04 -4.73
N GLY A 78 3.55 -8.52 -5.94
CA GLY A 78 4.41 -8.85 -7.07
C GLY A 78 5.88 -8.54 -6.78
N TRP A 79 6.16 -7.36 -6.22
CA TRP A 79 7.54 -7.02 -5.88
C TRP A 79 8.10 -7.88 -4.74
N LEU A 80 7.26 -8.25 -3.76
CA LEU A 80 7.68 -9.15 -2.68
C LEU A 80 8.02 -10.53 -3.25
N GLU A 81 7.24 -11.02 -4.19
CA GLU A 81 7.51 -12.29 -4.84
C GLU A 81 8.78 -12.23 -5.70
N PHE A 82 9.04 -11.07 -6.28
CA PHE A 82 10.23 -10.88 -7.11
C PHE A 82 11.51 -10.93 -6.28
N THR A 83 11.43 -10.52 -5.01
CA THR A 83 12.61 -10.63 -4.15
C THR A 83 12.87 -12.08 -3.79
#